data_1e9e3b2f2d03d83e6b79deb1648ac16c
#
_entry.id   1e9e3b2f2d03d83e6b79deb1648ac16c
#
_cell.length_a   1.000
_cell.length_b   1.000
_cell.length_c   1.000
_cell.angle_alpha   90.00
_cell.angle_beta   90.00
_cell.angle_gamma   90.00
#
_symmetry.space_group_name_H-M   'P 1'
#
loop_
_entity.id
_entity.type
_entity.pdbx_description
1 polymer ?
#
loop_
_entity_poly.entity_id
_entity_poly.type
_entity_poly.pdbx_seq_one_letter_code
_entity_poly.pdbx_strand_id
1 'polypeptide(L)'
;MWNIKEEDLDQFRITCRNRLSPEGATGFMMGTIIFVSLLMFFIFVALVTDGWDYYSTFFDKIIVSIELVLYSLQIIFLILYLFPKARYKFQKLQTLVVILYAFQLGTITFTALVLPGMTDYSIDRMTLICVGLLFIGAVIVHIVTTIDTFKQASEGAFSMDERSQSFFSETKERMIKGSMVYNLVLLIIIYFDNDYDFDTLILYVVGTIVMHAVAIGAAEFQLLVYCRFKFKSFHMTWEENERIRKRNKKFKTKNK
;
A
#
# COMPACT_ATOMS: atom_id res chain seq x y z
N MET A 1 -2.98 23.43 9.21
CA MET A 1 -3.99 22.72 8.41
C MET A 1 -3.77 23.08 6.95
N TRP A 2 -3.64 22.12 6.05
CA TRP A 2 -3.33 22.36 4.64
C TRP A 2 -4.46 23.16 3.98
N ASN A 3 -4.13 24.31 3.35
CA ASN A 3 -5.11 25.12 2.63
C ASN A 3 -5.13 24.72 1.14
N ILE A 4 -5.63 23.49 0.87
CA ILE A 4 -5.74 22.96 -0.49
C ILE A 4 -7.04 23.47 -1.09
N LYS A 5 -6.96 24.07 -2.28
CA LYS A 5 -8.10 24.52 -3.07
C LYS A 5 -8.47 23.46 -4.10
N GLU A 6 -9.74 23.40 -4.46
CA GLU A 6 -10.25 22.40 -5.43
C GLU A 6 -9.70 22.61 -6.83
N GLU A 7 -9.52 23.86 -7.26
CA GLU A 7 -8.97 24.28 -8.56
C GLU A 7 -7.52 23.83 -8.75
N ASP A 8 -6.76 23.70 -7.66
CA ASP A 8 -5.35 23.29 -7.67
C ASP A 8 -5.18 21.76 -7.83
N LEU A 9 -6.27 21.00 -7.94
CA LEU A 9 -6.30 19.53 -7.94
C LEU A 9 -6.84 18.92 -9.24
N ASP A 10 -6.97 19.66 -10.31
CA ASP A 10 -7.62 19.19 -11.54
C ASP A 10 -6.93 17.97 -12.16
N GLN A 11 -5.60 17.96 -12.19
CA GLN A 11 -4.82 16.84 -12.69
C GLN A 11 -4.95 15.60 -11.80
N PHE A 12 -4.95 15.81 -10.47
CA PHE A 12 -5.19 14.73 -9.51
C PHE A 12 -6.61 14.19 -9.63
N ARG A 13 -7.61 15.05 -9.90
CA ARG A 13 -9.00 14.62 -10.14
C ARG A 13 -9.11 13.70 -11.35
N ILE A 14 -8.35 13.97 -12.44
CA ILE A 14 -8.29 13.07 -13.61
C ILE A 14 -7.72 11.71 -13.20
N THR A 15 -6.64 11.67 -12.42
CA THR A 15 -6.06 10.44 -11.87
C THR A 15 -7.07 9.68 -11.03
N CYS A 16 -7.85 10.39 -10.18
CA CYS A 16 -8.88 9.79 -9.34
C CYS A 16 -10.05 9.19 -10.14
N ARG A 17 -10.35 9.75 -11.32
CA ARG A 17 -11.39 9.20 -12.22
C ARG A 17 -10.91 8.01 -13.04
N ASN A 18 -9.61 7.85 -13.21
CA ASN A 18 -8.99 6.74 -13.94
C ASN A 18 -8.47 5.66 -12.99
N ARG A 19 -7.22 5.77 -12.59
CA ARG A 19 -6.49 4.78 -11.81
C ARG A 19 -7.06 4.58 -10.40
N LEU A 20 -7.45 5.68 -9.75
CA LEU A 20 -7.99 5.68 -8.39
C LEU A 20 -9.53 5.71 -8.36
N SER A 21 -10.19 5.38 -9.46
CA SER A 21 -11.64 5.25 -9.53
C SER A 21 -12.14 4.16 -8.58
N PRO A 22 -13.44 4.13 -8.22
CA PRO A 22 -13.99 3.05 -7.40
C PRO A 22 -13.74 1.64 -7.96
N GLU A 23 -13.67 1.50 -9.29
CA GLU A 23 -13.30 0.23 -9.94
C GLU A 23 -11.81 -0.06 -9.80
N GLY A 24 -10.94 0.95 -10.01
CA GLY A 24 -9.49 0.83 -9.83
C GLY A 24 -9.12 0.49 -8.40
N ALA A 25 -9.78 1.13 -7.42
CA ALA A 25 -9.64 0.84 -6.01
C ALA A 25 -10.00 -0.63 -5.68
N THR A 26 -11.10 -1.14 -6.25
CA THR A 26 -11.47 -2.57 -6.08
C THR A 26 -10.43 -3.48 -6.74
N GLY A 27 -9.91 -3.12 -7.90
CA GLY A 27 -8.82 -3.86 -8.56
C GLY A 27 -7.55 -3.94 -7.69
N PHE A 28 -7.17 -2.82 -7.06
CA PHE A 28 -6.08 -2.79 -6.09
C PHE A 28 -6.34 -3.71 -4.90
N MET A 29 -7.56 -3.66 -4.31
CA MET A 29 -7.95 -4.55 -3.21
C MET A 29 -7.86 -6.03 -3.60
N MET A 30 -8.29 -6.40 -4.83
CA MET A 30 -8.18 -7.77 -5.34
C MET A 30 -6.72 -8.21 -5.50
N GLY A 31 -5.86 -7.37 -6.06
CA GLY A 31 -4.44 -7.67 -6.20
C GLY A 31 -3.74 -7.83 -4.84
N THR A 32 -4.04 -6.91 -3.91
CA THR A 32 -3.47 -6.95 -2.56
C THR A 32 -3.87 -8.21 -1.80
N ILE A 33 -5.16 -8.60 -1.83
CA ILE A 33 -5.61 -9.77 -1.06
C ILE A 33 -5.01 -11.07 -1.59
N ILE A 34 -4.73 -11.17 -2.90
CA ILE A 34 -4.03 -12.34 -3.46
C ILE A 34 -2.63 -12.46 -2.83
N PHE A 35 -1.87 -11.38 -2.79
CA PHE A 35 -0.54 -11.37 -2.18
C PHE A 35 -0.60 -11.66 -0.67
N VAL A 36 -1.49 -10.98 0.04
CA VAL A 36 -1.68 -11.19 1.49
C VAL A 36 -2.11 -12.64 1.78
N SER A 37 -2.99 -13.22 0.96
CA SER A 37 -3.42 -14.62 1.12
C SER A 37 -2.28 -15.62 0.98
N LEU A 38 -1.30 -15.36 0.11
CA LEU A 38 -0.12 -16.22 -0.03
C LEU A 38 0.71 -16.23 1.27
N LEU A 39 0.89 -15.08 1.90
CA LEU A 39 1.63 -15.00 3.17
C LEU A 39 0.79 -15.52 4.34
N MET A 40 -0.50 -15.21 4.39
CA MET A 40 -1.42 -15.72 5.40
C MET A 40 -1.56 -17.25 5.37
N PHE A 41 -1.36 -17.87 4.21
CA PHE A 41 -1.39 -19.32 4.08
C PHE A 41 -0.39 -20.01 5.01
N PHE A 42 0.83 -19.50 5.14
CA PHE A 42 1.84 -20.04 6.05
C PHE A 42 1.42 -19.90 7.52
N ILE A 43 0.84 -18.74 7.88
CA ILE A 43 0.30 -18.53 9.24
C ILE A 43 -0.83 -19.53 9.54
N PHE A 44 -1.74 -19.75 8.60
CA PHE A 44 -2.84 -20.69 8.77
C PHE A 44 -2.35 -22.14 8.87
N VAL A 45 -1.36 -22.54 8.06
CA VAL A 45 -0.77 -23.87 8.16
C VAL A 45 -0.17 -24.08 9.53
N ALA A 46 0.66 -23.17 10.02
CA ALA A 46 1.26 -23.28 11.36
C ALA A 46 0.19 -23.36 12.46
N LEU A 47 -0.86 -22.53 12.39
CA LEU A 47 -1.95 -22.57 13.37
C LEU A 47 -2.78 -23.87 13.33
N VAL A 48 -2.94 -24.49 12.17
CA VAL A 48 -3.71 -25.74 12.01
C VAL A 48 -2.88 -26.95 12.45
N THR A 49 -1.57 -26.97 12.14
CA THR A 49 -0.70 -28.11 12.46
C THR A 49 -0.25 -28.12 13.92
N ASP A 50 0.21 -26.98 14.43
CA ASP A 50 0.90 -26.87 15.72
C ASP A 50 0.16 -25.98 16.73
N GLY A 51 -0.91 -25.32 16.28
CA GLY A 51 -1.71 -24.43 17.13
C GLY A 51 -0.97 -23.15 17.53
N TRP A 52 -1.48 -22.50 18.57
CA TRP A 52 -0.89 -21.25 19.09
C TRP A 52 0.47 -21.45 19.78
N ASP A 53 0.84 -22.69 20.12
CA ASP A 53 2.11 -22.99 20.76
C ASP A 53 3.30 -22.90 19.80
N TYR A 54 3.03 -22.95 18.48
CA TYR A 54 4.02 -22.66 17.46
C TYR A 54 4.64 -21.25 17.64
N TYR A 55 3.82 -20.27 17.97
CA TYR A 55 4.24 -18.90 18.26
C TYR A 55 4.59 -18.78 19.73
N SER A 56 5.83 -19.08 20.09
CA SER A 56 6.27 -19.19 21.49
C SER A 56 6.31 -17.85 22.23
N THR A 57 6.59 -16.74 21.50
CA THR A 57 6.71 -15.42 22.13
C THR A 57 5.37 -14.69 22.20
N PHE A 58 5.21 -13.84 23.20
CA PHE A 58 4.04 -12.95 23.30
C PHE A 58 3.95 -11.98 22.11
N PHE A 59 5.10 -11.55 21.60
CA PHE A 59 5.20 -10.67 20.44
C PHE A 59 4.64 -11.34 19.19
N ASP A 60 5.03 -12.58 18.89
CA ASP A 60 4.55 -13.34 17.74
C ASP A 60 3.03 -13.53 17.79
N LYS A 61 2.50 -13.90 18.96
CA LYS A 61 1.05 -14.08 19.16
C LYS A 61 0.26 -12.80 18.91
N ILE A 62 0.79 -11.63 19.33
CA ILE A 62 0.17 -10.34 19.06
C ILE A 62 0.17 -10.05 17.55
N ILE A 63 1.32 -10.18 16.90
CA ILE A 63 1.43 -9.91 15.45
C ILE A 63 0.47 -10.79 14.66
N VAL A 64 0.49 -12.10 14.91
CA VAL A 64 -0.41 -13.06 14.25
C VAL A 64 -1.88 -12.69 14.47
N SER A 65 -2.25 -12.32 15.72
CA SER A 65 -3.63 -11.90 16.01
C SER A 65 -4.03 -10.65 15.23
N ILE A 66 -3.15 -9.66 15.13
CA ILE A 66 -3.39 -8.43 14.35
C ILE A 66 -3.56 -8.78 12.88
N GLU A 67 -2.68 -9.59 12.30
CA GLU A 67 -2.76 -9.96 10.88
C GLU A 67 -4.04 -10.75 10.57
N LEU A 68 -4.47 -11.65 11.44
CA LEU A 68 -5.74 -12.39 11.30
C LEU A 68 -6.95 -11.45 11.29
N VAL A 69 -6.98 -10.46 12.20
CA VAL A 69 -8.06 -9.46 12.25
C VAL A 69 -8.06 -8.61 10.99
N LEU A 70 -6.89 -8.10 10.58
CA LEU A 70 -6.77 -7.28 9.38
C LEU A 70 -7.17 -8.04 8.12
N TYR A 71 -6.75 -9.30 7.99
CA TYR A 71 -7.09 -10.16 6.87
C TYR A 71 -8.61 -10.45 6.82
N SER A 72 -9.22 -10.72 7.97
CA SER A 72 -10.68 -10.92 8.06
C SER A 72 -11.43 -9.66 7.60
N LEU A 73 -10.98 -8.47 8.03
CA LEU A 73 -11.55 -7.20 7.58
C LEU A 73 -11.36 -6.99 6.07
N GLN A 74 -10.20 -7.36 5.51
CA GLN A 74 -9.99 -7.31 4.05
C GLN A 74 -11.01 -8.15 3.30
N ILE A 75 -11.24 -9.40 3.72
CA ILE A 75 -12.21 -10.29 3.07
C ILE A 75 -13.61 -9.67 3.12
N ILE A 76 -14.05 -9.18 4.28
CA ILE A 76 -15.38 -8.56 4.46
C ILE A 76 -15.54 -7.36 3.52
N PHE A 77 -14.57 -6.45 3.51
CA PHE A 77 -14.62 -5.26 2.65
C PHE A 77 -14.50 -5.60 1.17
N LEU A 78 -13.70 -6.60 0.80
CA LEU A 78 -13.64 -7.05 -0.59
C LEU A 78 -15.02 -7.54 -1.06
N ILE A 79 -15.67 -8.40 -0.28
CA ILE A 79 -17.02 -8.89 -0.61
C ILE A 79 -17.99 -7.71 -0.79
N LEU A 80 -17.97 -6.73 0.12
CA LEU A 80 -18.81 -5.54 0.01
C LEU A 80 -18.56 -4.77 -1.30
N TYR A 81 -17.28 -4.57 -1.68
CA TYR A 81 -16.92 -3.78 -2.87
C TYR A 81 -16.86 -4.58 -4.17
N LEU A 82 -17.10 -5.89 -4.15
CA LEU A 82 -17.41 -6.63 -5.37
C LEU A 82 -18.76 -6.19 -5.98
N PHE A 83 -19.70 -5.72 -5.16
CA PHE A 83 -20.98 -5.20 -5.64
C PHE A 83 -20.82 -3.79 -6.26
N PRO A 84 -21.13 -3.61 -7.57
CA PRO A 84 -20.92 -2.32 -8.24
C PRO A 84 -21.62 -1.14 -7.54
N LYS A 85 -22.89 -1.32 -7.11
CA LYS A 85 -23.66 -0.28 -6.42
C LYS A 85 -22.99 0.16 -5.10
N ALA A 86 -22.39 -0.78 -4.34
CA ALA A 86 -21.74 -0.48 -3.09
C ALA A 86 -20.47 0.37 -3.29
N ARG A 87 -19.68 0.11 -4.35
CA ARG A 87 -18.47 0.89 -4.70
C ARG A 87 -18.77 2.37 -4.83
N TYR A 88 -19.85 2.71 -5.54
CA TYR A 88 -20.21 4.11 -5.82
C TYR A 88 -20.98 4.74 -4.66
N LYS A 89 -21.79 3.98 -3.93
CA LYS A 89 -22.51 4.50 -2.77
C LYS A 89 -21.60 4.79 -1.57
N PHE A 90 -20.60 3.94 -1.33
CA PHE A 90 -19.73 4.00 -0.17
C PHE A 90 -18.27 4.38 -0.52
N GLN A 91 -18.07 5.27 -1.53
CA GLN A 91 -16.74 5.67 -2.01
C GLN A 91 -15.83 6.23 -0.92
N LYS A 92 -16.36 7.00 0.04
CA LYS A 92 -15.57 7.55 1.16
C LYS A 92 -15.01 6.41 2.02
N LEU A 93 -15.84 5.45 2.38
CA LEU A 93 -15.41 4.29 3.14
C LEU A 93 -14.42 3.45 2.33
N GLN A 94 -14.67 3.25 1.02
CA GLN A 94 -13.76 2.51 0.15
C GLN A 94 -12.35 3.10 0.16
N THR A 95 -12.22 4.43 0.14
CA THR A 95 -10.89 5.07 0.18
C THR A 95 -10.15 4.81 1.47
N LEU A 96 -10.84 4.83 2.61
CA LEU A 96 -10.25 4.47 3.90
C LEU A 96 -9.81 2.99 3.91
N VAL A 97 -10.67 2.12 3.36
CA VAL A 97 -10.38 0.69 3.26
C VAL A 97 -9.16 0.43 2.36
N VAL A 98 -8.99 1.16 1.26
CA VAL A 98 -7.80 1.05 0.39
C VAL A 98 -6.51 1.38 1.16
N ILE A 99 -6.54 2.37 2.05
CA ILE A 99 -5.40 2.66 2.94
C ILE A 99 -5.14 1.48 3.87
N LEU A 100 -6.19 0.89 4.47
CA LEU A 100 -6.04 -0.31 5.30
C LEU A 100 -5.36 -1.45 4.53
N TYR A 101 -5.75 -1.68 3.27
CA TYR A 101 -5.13 -2.68 2.41
C TYR A 101 -3.65 -2.36 2.12
N ALA A 102 -3.33 -1.10 1.84
CA ALA A 102 -1.97 -0.68 1.59
C ALA A 102 -1.09 -0.89 2.84
N PHE A 103 -1.57 -0.49 4.02
CA PHE A 103 -0.82 -0.69 5.26
C PHE A 103 -0.64 -2.18 5.58
N GLN A 104 -1.68 -2.99 5.45
CA GLN A 104 -1.53 -4.42 5.70
C GLN A 104 -0.57 -5.09 4.70
N LEU A 105 -0.54 -4.65 3.46
CA LEU A 105 0.46 -5.14 2.50
C LEU A 105 1.91 -4.89 2.99
N GLY A 106 2.16 -3.75 3.62
CA GLY A 106 3.44 -3.44 4.24
C GLY A 106 3.71 -4.24 5.52
N THR A 107 2.72 -4.34 6.42
CA THR A 107 2.88 -5.03 7.71
C THR A 107 3.00 -6.54 7.56
N ILE A 108 2.19 -7.18 6.71
CA ILE A 108 2.29 -8.62 6.45
C ILE A 108 3.64 -8.99 5.82
N THR A 109 4.21 -8.10 5.01
CA THR A 109 5.55 -8.31 4.46
C THR A 109 6.61 -8.27 5.55
N PHE A 110 6.54 -7.31 6.48
CA PHE A 110 7.40 -7.30 7.67
C PHE A 110 7.21 -8.57 8.50
N THR A 111 5.96 -8.94 8.76
CA THR A 111 5.59 -10.16 9.50
C THR A 111 6.20 -11.40 8.88
N ALA A 112 6.17 -11.52 7.54
CA ALA A 112 6.78 -12.63 6.82
C ALA A 112 8.30 -12.73 7.00
N LEU A 113 8.97 -11.59 7.25
CA LEU A 113 10.43 -11.56 7.46
C LEU A 113 10.84 -11.86 8.91
N VAL A 114 9.92 -11.78 9.88
CA VAL A 114 10.28 -11.92 11.31
C VAL A 114 9.64 -13.11 12.00
N LEU A 115 8.53 -13.66 11.47
CA LEU A 115 7.85 -14.78 12.11
C LEU A 115 8.51 -16.13 11.80
N PRO A 116 8.62 -17.02 12.79
CA PRO A 116 8.97 -18.42 12.55
C PRO A 116 7.99 -19.07 11.56
N GLY A 117 8.51 -19.98 10.74
CA GLY A 117 7.71 -20.75 9.77
C GLY A 117 7.39 -20.07 8.46
N MET A 118 7.68 -18.77 8.32
CA MET A 118 7.71 -18.07 7.02
C MET A 118 9.12 -18.09 6.42
N THR A 119 10.13 -18.28 7.26
CA THR A 119 11.51 -18.60 6.88
C THR A 119 11.89 -19.91 7.57
N ASP A 120 12.69 -20.74 6.92
CA ASP A 120 13.15 -22.05 7.48
C ASP A 120 14.07 -21.89 8.69
N TYR A 121 14.43 -20.67 9.06
CA TYR A 121 15.37 -20.34 10.11
C TYR A 121 14.70 -19.56 11.23
N SER A 122 15.10 -19.84 12.47
CA SER A 122 14.81 -18.94 13.58
C SER A 122 15.58 -17.64 13.37
N ILE A 123 14.87 -16.53 13.31
CA ILE A 123 15.50 -15.22 13.11
C ILE A 123 16.44 -14.92 14.28
N ASP A 124 17.71 -14.60 13.98
CA ASP A 124 18.66 -14.17 14.96
C ASP A 124 18.41 -12.71 15.40
N ARG A 125 19.03 -12.31 16.50
CA ARG A 125 18.81 -10.98 17.09
C ARG A 125 19.26 -9.84 16.17
N MET A 126 20.35 -10.00 15.44
CA MET A 126 20.89 -8.93 14.57
C MET A 126 19.98 -8.74 13.36
N THR A 127 19.56 -9.83 12.73
CA THR A 127 18.60 -9.79 11.62
C THR A 127 17.28 -9.16 12.06
N LEU A 128 16.75 -9.51 13.23
CA LEU A 128 15.53 -8.90 13.77
C LEU A 128 15.68 -7.38 13.95
N ILE A 129 16.82 -6.91 14.46
CA ILE A 129 17.11 -5.49 14.59
C ILE A 129 17.17 -4.83 13.21
N CYS A 130 17.89 -5.41 12.25
CA CYS A 130 18.01 -4.86 10.90
C CYS A 130 16.65 -4.79 10.19
N VAL A 131 15.83 -5.84 10.26
CA VAL A 131 14.48 -5.85 9.68
C VAL A 131 13.57 -4.84 10.38
N GLY A 132 13.67 -4.69 11.69
CA GLY A 132 12.99 -3.64 12.44
C GLY A 132 13.39 -2.24 11.96
N LEU A 133 14.68 -2.01 11.72
CA LEU A 133 15.17 -0.75 11.15
C LEU A 133 14.69 -0.53 9.73
N LEU A 134 14.63 -1.56 8.86
CA LEU A 134 14.05 -1.48 7.53
C LEU A 134 12.57 -1.05 7.59
N PHE A 135 11.81 -1.61 8.52
CA PHE A 135 10.41 -1.22 8.73
C PHE A 135 10.26 0.23 9.21
N ILE A 136 11.07 0.65 10.19
CA ILE A 136 11.11 2.04 10.66
C ILE A 136 11.47 2.99 9.52
N GLY A 137 12.44 2.63 8.69
CA GLY A 137 12.80 3.37 7.47
C GLY A 137 11.62 3.54 6.53
N ALA A 138 10.85 2.48 6.28
CA ALA A 138 9.63 2.54 5.46
C ALA A 138 8.58 3.48 6.08
N VAL A 139 8.39 3.46 7.40
CA VAL A 139 7.47 4.39 8.10
C VAL A 139 7.92 5.84 7.95
N ILE A 140 9.22 6.12 8.08
CA ILE A 140 9.77 7.48 7.88
C ILE A 140 9.54 7.93 6.44
N VAL A 141 9.83 7.09 5.46
CA VAL A 141 9.58 7.37 4.04
C VAL A 141 8.11 7.66 3.81
N HIS A 142 7.20 6.88 4.41
CA HIS A 142 5.75 7.11 4.32
C HIS A 142 5.34 8.49 4.87
N ILE A 143 5.82 8.85 6.06
CA ILE A 143 5.49 10.14 6.68
C ILE A 143 5.99 11.30 5.80
N VAL A 144 7.25 11.25 5.38
CA VAL A 144 7.84 12.32 4.55
C VAL A 144 7.16 12.45 3.20
N THR A 145 6.89 11.33 2.52
CA THR A 145 6.19 11.33 1.23
C THR A 145 4.74 11.80 1.34
N THR A 146 4.07 11.50 2.46
CA THR A 146 2.73 12.02 2.74
C THR A 146 2.75 13.53 2.94
N ILE A 147 3.63 14.05 3.79
CA ILE A 147 3.77 15.50 4.03
C ILE A 147 4.09 16.21 2.71
N ASP A 148 5.02 15.68 1.92
CA ASP A 148 5.39 16.25 0.62
C ASP A 148 4.22 16.24 -0.37
N THR A 149 3.44 15.16 -0.43
CA THR A 149 2.25 15.06 -1.29
C THR A 149 1.21 16.13 -0.94
N PHE A 150 0.93 16.33 0.35
CA PHE A 150 0.00 17.35 0.80
C PHE A 150 0.54 18.77 0.57
N LYS A 151 1.85 18.98 0.72
CA LYS A 151 2.53 20.24 0.42
C LYS A 151 2.38 20.58 -1.06
N GLN A 152 2.72 19.66 -1.97
CA GLN A 152 2.53 19.82 -3.42
C GLN A 152 1.07 20.17 -3.76
N ALA A 153 0.10 19.47 -3.15
CA ALA A 153 -1.32 19.76 -3.36
C ALA A 153 -1.71 21.16 -2.88
N SER A 154 -1.09 21.69 -1.82
CA SER A 154 -1.37 23.04 -1.31
C SER A 154 -0.65 24.16 -2.08
N GLU A 155 0.40 23.82 -2.83
CA GLU A 155 1.17 24.73 -3.68
C GLU A 155 0.67 24.75 -5.14
N GLY A 156 -0.39 24.00 -5.46
CA GLY A 156 -1.00 24.00 -6.79
C GLY A 156 -0.28 23.10 -7.82
N ALA A 157 0.64 22.24 -7.38
CA ALA A 157 1.41 21.37 -8.28
C ALA A 157 0.57 20.38 -9.11
N PHE A 158 -0.71 20.21 -8.77
CA PHE A 158 -1.67 19.38 -9.50
C PHE A 158 -2.68 20.19 -10.32
N SER A 159 -2.45 21.51 -10.52
CA SER A 159 -3.28 22.33 -11.40
C SER A 159 -3.00 22.02 -12.87
N MET A 160 -3.95 22.36 -13.76
CA MET A 160 -3.79 22.17 -15.20
C MET A 160 -2.88 23.22 -15.85
N ASP A 161 -2.70 24.38 -15.20
CA ASP A 161 -1.95 25.53 -15.75
C ASP A 161 -0.44 25.39 -15.55
N GLU A 162 0.00 24.56 -14.65
CA GLU A 162 1.42 24.25 -14.48
C GLU A 162 1.83 23.08 -15.40
N ARG A 163 2.96 23.22 -16.08
CA ARG A 163 3.60 22.14 -16.83
C ARG A 163 3.69 20.92 -15.91
N SER A 164 2.95 19.89 -16.27
CA SER A 164 2.85 18.57 -15.63
C SER A 164 4.01 18.26 -14.67
N GLN A 165 3.89 18.67 -13.41
CA GLN A 165 4.80 18.20 -12.39
C GLN A 165 4.47 16.73 -12.13
N SER A 166 5.49 15.89 -12.19
CA SER A 166 5.38 14.48 -11.83
C SER A 166 4.91 14.37 -10.38
N PHE A 167 4.12 13.33 -10.07
CA PHE A 167 3.84 12.94 -8.68
C PHE A 167 5.14 12.80 -7.84
N PHE A 168 6.26 12.56 -8.50
CA PHE A 168 7.60 12.53 -7.92
C PHE A 168 8.21 13.93 -7.87
N SER A 169 8.12 14.57 -6.69
CA SER A 169 8.86 15.79 -6.38
C SER A 169 10.35 15.49 -6.18
N GLU A 170 11.16 16.54 -6.17
CA GLU A 170 12.58 16.45 -5.82
C GLU A 170 12.78 15.85 -4.41
N THR A 171 11.90 16.18 -3.45
CA THR A 171 11.93 15.62 -2.10
C THR A 171 11.69 14.11 -2.12
N LYS A 172 10.69 13.63 -2.85
CA LYS A 172 10.43 12.18 -3.01
C LYS A 172 11.60 11.47 -3.68
N GLU A 173 12.17 12.06 -4.73
CA GLU A 173 13.32 11.49 -5.41
C GLU A 173 14.52 11.35 -4.48
N ARG A 174 14.83 12.38 -3.69
CA ARG A 174 15.90 12.34 -2.68
C ARG A 174 15.62 11.29 -1.60
N MET A 175 14.37 11.19 -1.14
CA MET A 175 13.97 10.17 -0.15
C MET A 175 14.11 8.74 -0.70
N ILE A 176 13.71 8.51 -1.96
CA ILE A 176 13.87 7.20 -2.61
C ILE A 176 15.36 6.85 -2.72
N LYS A 177 16.18 7.76 -3.21
CA LYS A 177 17.64 7.53 -3.31
C LYS A 177 18.28 7.27 -1.95
N GLY A 178 17.94 8.07 -0.94
CA GLY A 178 18.44 7.88 0.43
C GLY A 178 17.99 6.56 1.04
N SER A 179 16.72 6.18 0.85
CA SER A 179 16.21 4.90 1.35
C SER A 179 16.85 3.71 0.64
N MET A 180 17.16 3.79 -0.65
CA MET A 180 17.88 2.73 -1.36
C MET A 180 19.26 2.47 -0.75
N VAL A 181 20.04 3.53 -0.46
CA VAL A 181 21.35 3.39 0.18
C VAL A 181 21.22 2.82 1.59
N TYR A 182 20.27 3.35 2.38
CA TYR A 182 19.97 2.86 3.74
C TYR A 182 19.61 1.37 3.74
N ASN A 183 18.68 0.97 2.86
CA ASN A 183 18.26 -0.42 2.73
C ASN A 183 19.39 -1.33 2.30
N LEU A 184 20.22 -0.88 1.33
CA LEU A 184 21.36 -1.64 0.87
C LEU A 184 22.35 -1.93 2.01
N VAL A 185 22.66 -0.93 2.83
CA VAL A 185 23.54 -1.10 4.00
C VAL A 185 22.99 -2.15 4.97
N LEU A 186 21.71 -2.06 5.31
CA LEU A 186 21.09 -3.03 6.25
C LEU A 186 21.03 -4.45 5.66
N LEU A 187 20.72 -4.59 4.36
CA LEU A 187 20.73 -5.89 3.69
C LEU A 187 22.14 -6.49 3.60
N ILE A 188 23.17 -5.67 3.42
CA ILE A 188 24.58 -6.11 3.48
C ILE A 188 24.91 -6.62 4.89
N ILE A 189 24.47 -5.93 5.95
CA ILE A 189 24.70 -6.38 7.33
C ILE A 189 24.01 -7.74 7.55
N ILE A 190 22.74 -7.89 7.15
CA ILE A 190 22.02 -9.17 7.24
C ILE A 190 22.78 -10.28 6.51
N TYR A 191 23.31 -10.01 5.33
CA TYR A 191 24.03 -10.98 4.52
C TYR A 191 25.34 -11.45 5.17
N PHE A 192 26.12 -10.51 5.75
CA PHE A 192 27.41 -10.85 6.36
C PHE A 192 27.33 -11.38 7.80
N ASP A 193 26.26 -11.10 8.52
CA ASP A 193 26.07 -11.54 9.90
C ASP A 193 25.58 -13.00 9.98
N ASN A 194 25.01 -13.51 8.88
CA ASN A 194 24.40 -14.84 8.83
C ASN A 194 24.87 -15.64 7.62
N ASP A 195 25.04 -16.94 7.79
CA ASP A 195 25.24 -17.91 6.73
C ASP A 195 23.90 -18.26 6.02
N TYR A 196 23.10 -17.23 5.70
CA TYR A 196 21.83 -17.44 5.00
C TYR A 196 22.06 -17.87 3.55
N ASP A 197 21.26 -18.80 3.09
CA ASP A 197 21.19 -19.17 1.69
C ASP A 197 20.73 -17.97 0.83
N PHE A 198 21.17 -17.97 -0.41
CA PHE A 198 20.85 -16.91 -1.38
C PHE A 198 19.33 -16.66 -1.53
N ASP A 199 18.53 -17.71 -1.42
CA ASP A 199 17.05 -17.62 -1.52
C ASP A 199 16.45 -16.80 -0.37
N THR A 200 16.98 -16.96 0.84
CA THR A 200 16.57 -16.17 2.01
C THR A 200 16.92 -14.71 1.83
N LEU A 201 18.11 -14.40 1.31
CA LEU A 201 18.49 -13.02 0.99
C LEU A 201 17.54 -12.38 -0.03
N ILE A 202 17.11 -13.11 -1.07
CA ILE A 202 16.14 -12.63 -2.05
C ILE A 202 14.82 -12.25 -1.35
N LEU A 203 14.36 -13.04 -0.40
CA LEU A 203 13.14 -12.74 0.37
C LEU A 203 13.26 -11.39 1.12
N TYR A 204 14.39 -11.15 1.80
CA TYR A 204 14.65 -9.86 2.46
C TYR A 204 14.69 -8.69 1.48
N VAL A 205 15.33 -8.85 0.33
CA VAL A 205 15.39 -7.82 -0.73
C VAL A 205 13.99 -7.51 -1.25
N VAL A 206 13.23 -8.53 -1.65
CA VAL A 206 11.88 -8.35 -2.20
C VAL A 206 10.94 -7.75 -1.15
N GLY A 207 10.98 -8.25 0.08
CA GLY A 207 10.18 -7.72 1.18
C GLY A 207 10.48 -6.24 1.45
N THR A 208 11.76 -5.86 1.46
CA THR A 208 12.19 -4.47 1.62
C THR A 208 11.65 -3.57 0.51
N ILE A 209 11.73 -4.02 -0.75
CA ILE A 209 11.20 -3.28 -1.91
C ILE A 209 9.69 -3.10 -1.76
N VAL A 210 8.94 -4.15 -1.41
CA VAL A 210 7.49 -4.08 -1.24
C VAL A 210 7.11 -3.11 -0.13
N MET A 211 7.75 -3.19 1.05
CA MET A 211 7.48 -2.27 2.17
C MET A 211 7.66 -0.80 1.77
N HIS A 212 8.77 -0.46 1.09
CA HIS A 212 9.05 0.92 0.68
C HIS A 212 8.17 1.39 -0.48
N ALA A 213 7.86 0.53 -1.44
CA ALA A 213 6.92 0.85 -2.52
C ALA A 213 5.52 1.18 -1.98
N VAL A 214 5.04 0.39 -1.01
CA VAL A 214 3.78 0.64 -0.31
C VAL A 214 3.83 1.94 0.48
N ALA A 215 4.94 2.20 1.20
CA ALA A 215 5.14 3.41 1.97
C ALA A 215 5.00 4.69 1.12
N ILE A 216 5.56 4.68 -0.09
CA ILE A 216 5.48 5.80 -1.04
C ILE A 216 4.07 5.90 -1.64
N GLY A 217 3.51 4.78 -2.12
CA GLY A 217 2.22 4.75 -2.80
C GLY A 217 1.03 5.09 -1.90
N ALA A 218 1.10 4.77 -0.61
CA ALA A 218 0.03 5.05 0.34
C ALA A 218 -0.24 6.55 0.54
N ALA A 219 0.75 7.42 0.30
CA ALA A 219 0.58 8.87 0.36
C ALA A 219 -0.47 9.40 -0.63
N GLU A 220 -0.52 8.82 -1.84
CA GLU A 220 -1.52 9.18 -2.86
C GLU A 220 -2.95 8.80 -2.42
N PHE A 221 -3.10 7.64 -1.79
CA PHE A 221 -4.39 7.23 -1.24
C PHE A 221 -4.85 8.12 -0.08
N GLN A 222 -3.94 8.62 0.74
CA GLN A 222 -4.29 9.55 1.81
C GLN A 222 -4.76 10.91 1.25
N LEU A 223 -4.10 11.43 0.21
CA LEU A 223 -4.59 12.62 -0.48
C LEU A 223 -5.97 12.39 -1.10
N LEU A 224 -6.22 11.20 -1.68
CA LEU A 224 -7.54 10.84 -2.21
C LEU A 224 -8.61 10.82 -1.13
N VAL A 225 -8.31 10.28 0.08
CA VAL A 225 -9.25 10.35 1.22
C VAL A 225 -9.60 11.79 1.53
N TYR A 226 -8.59 12.64 1.72
CA TYR A 226 -8.81 14.06 2.00
C TYR A 226 -9.71 14.71 0.95
N CYS A 227 -9.41 14.50 -0.35
CA CYS A 227 -10.19 15.07 -1.44
C CYS A 227 -11.63 14.57 -1.46
N ARG A 228 -11.87 13.27 -1.28
CA ARG A 228 -13.23 12.71 -1.28
C ARG A 228 -14.06 13.14 -0.06
N PHE A 229 -13.43 13.45 1.08
CA PHE A 229 -14.15 13.97 2.23
C PHE A 229 -14.45 15.46 2.11
N LYS A 230 -13.56 16.24 1.49
CA LYS A 230 -13.66 17.70 1.40
C LYS A 230 -14.41 18.19 0.16
N PHE A 231 -14.19 17.57 -1.02
CA PHE A 231 -14.68 18.07 -2.30
C PHE A 231 -15.67 17.12 -2.96
N LYS A 232 -16.83 17.65 -3.37
CA LYS A 232 -17.88 16.85 -4.04
C LYS A 232 -17.48 16.40 -5.44
N SER A 233 -16.61 17.13 -6.15
CA SER A 233 -16.14 16.83 -7.50
C SER A 233 -15.28 15.56 -7.59
N PHE A 234 -14.75 15.08 -6.46
CA PHE A 234 -14.02 13.82 -6.37
C PHE A 234 -14.93 12.59 -6.19
N HIS A 235 -16.24 12.81 -6.13
CA HIS A 235 -17.22 11.73 -6.15
C HIS A 235 -17.62 11.42 -7.60
N MET A 236 -17.78 10.16 -7.89
CA MET A 236 -18.26 9.67 -9.19
C MET A 236 -19.55 8.89 -8.97
N THR A 237 -20.57 9.14 -9.79
CA THR A 237 -21.80 8.33 -9.76
C THR A 237 -21.65 7.10 -10.66
N TRP A 238 -22.47 6.09 -10.41
CA TRP A 238 -22.53 4.89 -11.24
C TRP A 238 -22.92 5.26 -12.69
N GLU A 239 -23.89 6.16 -12.88
CA GLU A 239 -24.36 6.62 -14.18
C GLU A 239 -23.25 7.36 -14.95
N GLU A 240 -22.46 8.19 -14.28
CA GLU A 240 -21.33 8.89 -14.87
C GLU A 240 -20.27 7.88 -15.37
N ASN A 241 -19.93 6.90 -14.54
CA ASN A 241 -18.99 5.84 -14.94
C ASN A 241 -19.48 5.05 -16.14
N GLU A 242 -20.75 4.64 -16.18
CA GLU A 242 -21.35 3.94 -17.32
C GLU A 242 -21.31 4.78 -18.61
N ARG A 243 -21.54 6.10 -18.51
CA ARG A 243 -21.41 7.03 -19.68
C ARG A 243 -19.97 7.06 -20.20
N ILE A 244 -18.98 7.17 -19.32
CA ILE A 244 -17.56 7.16 -19.68
C ILE A 244 -17.20 5.84 -20.37
N ARG A 245 -17.60 4.72 -19.79
CA ARG A 245 -17.35 3.37 -20.31
C ARG A 245 -17.95 3.15 -21.71
N LYS A 246 -19.19 3.60 -21.92
CA LYS A 246 -19.86 3.55 -23.23
C LYS A 246 -19.15 4.42 -24.25
N ARG A 247 -18.68 5.62 -23.88
CA ARG A 247 -17.90 6.50 -24.74
C ARG A 247 -16.60 5.84 -25.18
N ASN A 248 -15.84 5.31 -24.24
CA ASN A 248 -14.55 4.65 -24.52
C ASN A 248 -14.71 3.41 -25.42
N LYS A 249 -15.78 2.64 -25.28
CA LYS A 249 -16.10 1.52 -26.19
C LYS A 249 -16.35 2.01 -27.62
N LYS A 250 -17.11 3.09 -27.80
CA LYS A 250 -17.39 3.66 -29.15
C LYS A 250 -16.12 4.15 -29.83
N PHE A 251 -15.17 4.74 -29.11
CA PHE A 251 -13.88 5.17 -29.68
C PHE A 251 -13.02 3.98 -30.13
N LYS A 252 -12.97 2.90 -29.34
CA LYS A 252 -12.22 1.68 -29.71
C LYS A 252 -12.80 0.95 -30.93
N THR A 253 -14.11 1.03 -31.16
CA THR A 253 -14.77 0.40 -32.33
C THR A 253 -14.63 1.24 -33.61
N LYS A 254 -14.38 2.57 -33.49
CA LYS A 254 -14.15 3.42 -34.66
C LYS A 254 -12.70 3.39 -35.19
N ASN A 255 -11.76 2.94 -34.36
CA ASN A 255 -10.33 2.87 -34.70
C ASN A 255 -9.85 1.45 -35.03
N LYS A 256 -10.77 0.51 -35.17
CA LYS A 256 -10.58 -0.80 -35.79
C LYS A 256 -11.25 -0.84 -37.14
#